data_7e2ca9a77748f3eedca27b1d0dd77f3b
#
_entry.id   7e2ca9a77748f3eedca27b1d0dd77f3b
#
_cell.length_a   1.000
_cell.length_b   1.000
_cell.length_c   1.000
_cell.angle_alpha   90.00
_cell.angle_beta   90.00
_cell.angle_gamma   90.00
#
_symmetry.space_group_name_H-M   'P 1'
#
loop_
_entity.id
_entity.type
_entity.pdbx_description
1 polymer ?
#
loop_
_entity_poly.entity_id
_entity_poly.type
_entity_poly.pdbx_seq_one_letter_code
_entity_poly.pdbx_strand_id
1 'polypeptide(L)'
;MRIAIELNGVLRDTLKKIQQEYEKWYLDNPFKEDEEKSEYEVISDLSSLDIGKHLKFKDEDELYNFLYKEHTMEIFGHAGSVEVSSMMDFNDFYLDMRDYHDILIVSVEIGKSKPASLFFISKFGCLVEMVKFYSEPTINSMWNSIDVLLTANPNLLLNHPPNKELIKFETEYNKEIDGITSIKKLKEILPLLKKELEC
;
A
#
# COMPACT_ATOMS: atom_id res chain seq x y z
N MET A 1 -6.55 -22.07 2.51
CA MET A 1 -7.12 -20.71 2.46
C MET A 1 -6.33 -19.88 1.46
N ARG A 2 -6.90 -18.82 0.96
CA ARG A 2 -6.21 -17.83 0.13
C ARG A 2 -5.98 -16.54 0.92
N ILE A 3 -4.72 -16.26 1.21
CA ILE A 3 -4.29 -15.15 2.08
C ILE A 3 -3.67 -14.06 1.21
N ALA A 4 -4.28 -12.89 1.23
CA ALA A 4 -3.81 -11.72 0.49
C ALA A 4 -3.08 -10.73 1.41
N ILE A 5 -1.96 -10.23 0.93
CA ILE A 5 -1.19 -9.17 1.58
C ILE A 5 -1.27 -7.92 0.69
N GLU A 6 -1.76 -6.82 1.22
CA GLU A 6 -1.80 -5.57 0.47
C GLU A 6 -0.38 -5.01 0.28
N LEU A 7 -0.09 -4.51 -0.93
CA LEU A 7 1.21 -3.95 -1.24
C LEU A 7 1.42 -2.59 -0.55
N ASN A 8 0.44 -1.69 -0.73
CA ASN A 8 0.51 -0.31 -0.22
C ASN A 8 0.30 -0.25 1.29
N GLY A 9 1.20 0.39 2.00
CA GLY A 9 1.11 0.59 3.45
C GLY A 9 1.45 -0.66 4.30
N VAL A 10 1.66 -1.83 3.68
CA VAL A 10 2.12 -3.06 4.36
C VAL A 10 3.55 -3.41 3.95
N LEU A 11 3.81 -3.54 2.66
CA LEU A 11 5.15 -3.84 2.14
C LEU A 11 5.85 -2.58 1.63
N ARG A 12 5.11 -1.68 1.00
CA ARG A 12 5.59 -0.46 0.35
C ARG A 12 5.08 0.79 1.05
N ASP A 13 6.00 1.69 1.41
CA ASP A 13 5.68 2.99 2.02
C ASP A 13 5.34 4.02 0.92
N THR A 14 4.16 3.86 0.34
CA THR A 14 3.70 4.67 -0.79
C THR A 14 3.42 6.12 -0.38
N LEU A 15 2.78 6.35 0.80
CA LEU A 15 2.43 7.70 1.23
C LEU A 15 3.66 8.56 1.48
N LYS A 16 4.63 8.03 2.18
CA LYS A 16 5.91 8.74 2.40
C LYS A 16 6.60 9.08 1.08
N LYS A 17 6.58 8.16 0.11
CA LYS A 17 7.18 8.42 -1.20
C LYS A 17 6.42 9.47 -1.99
N ILE A 18 5.09 9.49 -1.92
CA ILE A 18 4.26 10.55 -2.54
C ILE A 18 4.67 11.92 -1.99
N GLN A 19 4.77 12.07 -0.68
CA GLN A 19 5.17 13.33 -0.05
C GLN A 19 6.58 13.75 -0.49
N GLN A 20 7.55 12.85 -0.42
CA GLN A 20 8.93 13.13 -0.85
C GLN A 20 9.03 13.58 -2.31
N GLU A 21 8.26 12.94 -3.20
CA GLU A 21 8.29 13.28 -4.61
C GLU A 21 7.56 14.60 -4.89
N TYR A 22 6.47 14.89 -4.13
CA TYR A 22 5.80 16.17 -4.17
C TYR A 22 6.73 17.32 -3.74
N GLU A 23 7.38 17.20 -2.58
CA GLU A 23 8.33 18.19 -2.07
C GLU A 23 9.43 18.46 -3.09
N LYS A 24 10.07 17.40 -3.58
CA LYS A 24 11.14 17.48 -4.59
C LYS A 24 10.69 18.18 -5.87
N TRP A 25 9.48 17.90 -6.36
CA TRP A 25 9.02 18.42 -7.65
C TRP A 25 8.41 19.81 -7.58
N TYR A 26 7.66 20.08 -6.54
CA TYR A 26 6.91 21.33 -6.43
C TYR A 26 7.62 22.38 -5.55
N LEU A 27 8.30 21.99 -4.48
CA LEU A 27 8.86 22.92 -3.51
C LEU A 27 10.37 23.09 -3.68
N ASP A 28 11.12 22.02 -3.86
CA ASP A 28 12.59 22.02 -3.91
C ASP A 28 13.14 22.07 -5.32
N ASN A 29 12.30 22.14 -6.34
CA ASN A 29 12.73 22.14 -7.74
C ASN A 29 13.51 23.42 -8.08
N PRO A 30 14.81 23.32 -8.40
CA PRO A 30 15.64 24.49 -8.66
C PRO A 30 15.30 25.18 -9.99
N PHE A 31 14.53 24.54 -10.86
CA PHE A 31 14.12 25.06 -12.16
C PHE A 31 12.75 25.77 -12.13
N LYS A 32 12.08 25.81 -10.98
CA LYS A 32 10.84 26.56 -10.80
C LYS A 32 11.12 27.90 -10.15
N GLU A 33 10.41 28.93 -10.60
CA GLU A 33 10.44 30.26 -9.99
C GLU A 33 9.69 30.27 -8.64
N ASP A 34 10.04 31.20 -7.75
CA ASP A 34 9.44 31.25 -6.42
C ASP A 34 7.93 31.54 -6.47
N GLU A 35 7.46 32.28 -7.49
CA GLU A 35 6.05 32.53 -7.73
C GLU A 35 5.29 31.22 -8.02
N GLU A 36 5.86 30.33 -8.85
CA GLU A 36 5.26 29.03 -9.14
C GLU A 36 5.24 28.14 -7.92
N LYS A 37 6.32 28.12 -7.12
CA LYS A 37 6.39 27.33 -5.88
C LYS A 37 5.38 27.78 -4.84
N SER A 38 5.03 29.06 -4.79
CA SER A 38 4.06 29.61 -3.84
C SER A 38 2.63 29.07 -4.03
N GLU A 39 2.34 28.45 -5.18
CA GLU A 39 1.05 27.79 -5.45
C GLU A 39 0.90 26.45 -4.73
N TYR A 40 2.01 25.84 -4.27
CA TYR A 40 2.09 24.50 -3.69
C TYR A 40 2.48 24.56 -2.20
N GLU A 41 1.97 23.62 -1.43
CA GLU A 41 2.19 23.57 0.01
C GLU A 41 1.98 22.16 0.55
N VAL A 42 2.81 21.75 1.52
CA VAL A 42 2.52 20.62 2.41
C VAL A 42 1.66 21.15 3.55
N ILE A 43 0.36 20.89 3.49
CA ILE A 43 -0.63 21.37 4.48
C ILE A 43 -0.42 20.68 5.82
N SER A 44 -0.15 19.38 5.78
CA SER A 44 0.15 18.55 6.95
C SER A 44 0.83 17.24 6.52
N ASP A 45 1.42 16.52 7.47
CA ASP A 45 1.93 15.18 7.23
C ASP A 45 0.82 14.25 6.73
N LEU A 46 1.18 13.32 5.83
CA LEU A 46 0.26 12.37 5.25
C LEU A 46 -0.25 11.37 6.30
N SER A 47 -1.34 11.70 6.96
CA SER A 47 -2.02 10.90 7.97
C SER A 47 -3.31 10.24 7.47
N SER A 48 -3.60 10.32 6.16
CA SER A 48 -4.74 9.65 5.53
C SER A 48 -4.45 9.34 4.06
N LEU A 49 -5.31 8.51 3.44
CA LEU A 49 -5.23 8.21 2.00
C LEU A 49 -5.79 9.33 1.11
N ASP A 50 -6.40 10.34 1.69
CA ASP A 50 -6.89 11.52 0.97
C ASP A 50 -5.75 12.53 0.79
N ILE A 51 -4.95 12.29 -0.25
CA ILE A 51 -3.73 13.06 -0.55
C ILE A 51 -4.02 14.56 -0.65
N GLY A 52 -5.14 14.94 -1.27
CA GLY A 52 -5.51 16.34 -1.49
C GLY A 52 -5.79 17.13 -0.19
N LYS A 53 -6.01 16.45 0.95
CA LYS A 53 -6.10 17.11 2.25
C LYS A 53 -4.75 17.50 2.84
N HIS A 54 -3.69 16.86 2.38
CA HIS A 54 -2.35 17.00 2.95
C HIS A 54 -1.39 17.74 2.04
N LEU A 55 -1.57 17.58 0.72
CA LEU A 55 -0.75 18.20 -0.30
C LEU A 55 -1.63 19.06 -1.21
N LYS A 56 -1.22 20.32 -1.40
CA LYS A 56 -1.97 21.25 -2.22
C LYS A 56 -1.67 21.03 -3.70
N PHE A 57 -2.69 20.71 -4.48
CA PHE A 57 -2.68 20.67 -5.94
C PHE A 57 -3.65 21.72 -6.48
N LYS A 58 -3.49 22.15 -7.73
CA LYS A 58 -4.38 23.11 -8.39
C LYS A 58 -5.78 22.52 -8.56
N ASP A 59 -5.84 21.24 -8.94
CA ASP A 59 -7.08 20.49 -9.13
C ASP A 59 -6.84 18.97 -9.06
N GLU A 60 -7.90 18.18 -9.20
CA GLU A 60 -7.84 16.72 -9.20
C GLU A 60 -7.09 16.14 -10.41
N ASP A 61 -7.12 16.83 -11.55
CA ASP A 61 -6.40 16.39 -12.75
C ASP A 61 -4.89 16.51 -12.56
N GLU A 62 -4.40 17.54 -11.89
CA GLU A 62 -2.98 17.69 -11.54
C GLU A 62 -2.55 16.60 -10.57
N LEU A 63 -3.33 16.31 -9.51
CA LEU A 63 -3.08 15.21 -8.60
C LEU A 63 -3.02 13.87 -9.35
N TYR A 64 -3.99 13.61 -10.23
CA TYR A 64 -4.01 12.39 -11.04
C TYR A 64 -2.79 12.29 -11.96
N ASN A 65 -2.41 13.38 -12.63
CA ASN A 65 -1.26 13.41 -13.53
C ASN A 65 0.04 13.17 -12.75
N PHE A 66 0.19 13.81 -11.60
CA PHE A 66 1.32 13.62 -10.70
C PHE A 66 1.46 12.13 -10.32
N LEU A 67 0.40 11.51 -9.81
CA LEU A 67 0.44 10.13 -9.31
C LEU A 67 0.60 9.11 -10.46
N TYR A 68 -0.19 9.25 -11.54
CA TYR A 68 -0.40 8.15 -12.49
C TYR A 68 0.17 8.38 -13.89
N LYS A 69 0.75 9.55 -14.17
CA LYS A 69 1.39 9.83 -15.47
C LYS A 69 2.85 10.26 -15.36
N GLU A 70 3.13 11.29 -14.57
CA GLU A 70 4.44 11.97 -14.55
C GLU A 70 5.42 11.30 -13.58
N HIS A 71 5.00 11.06 -12.34
CA HIS A 71 5.85 10.53 -11.27
C HIS A 71 5.57 9.08 -10.90
N THR A 72 4.81 8.37 -11.72
CA THR A 72 4.33 7.02 -11.43
C THR A 72 5.46 6.04 -11.09
N MET A 73 6.55 6.04 -11.87
CA MET A 73 7.67 5.15 -11.62
C MET A 73 8.41 5.53 -10.32
N GLU A 74 8.60 6.81 -10.07
CA GLU A 74 9.25 7.28 -8.85
C GLU A 74 8.43 6.92 -7.61
N ILE A 75 7.12 7.16 -7.66
CA ILE A 75 6.21 6.91 -6.54
C ILE A 75 6.03 5.40 -6.29
N PHE A 76 5.67 4.64 -7.31
CA PHE A 76 5.26 3.23 -7.14
C PHE A 76 6.41 2.24 -7.34
N GLY A 77 7.42 2.57 -8.14
CA GLY A 77 8.57 1.70 -8.42
C GLY A 77 9.76 1.98 -7.50
N HIS A 78 10.00 3.22 -7.16
CA HIS A 78 11.17 3.63 -6.36
C HIS A 78 10.84 3.98 -4.90
N ALA A 79 9.63 3.69 -4.41
CA ALA A 79 9.31 3.77 -2.99
C ALA A 79 10.26 2.90 -2.14
N GLY A 80 10.34 3.21 -0.86
CA GLY A 80 10.92 2.35 0.15
C GLY A 80 9.94 1.31 0.67
N SER A 81 10.46 0.35 1.42
CA SER A 81 9.63 -0.56 2.23
C SER A 81 9.12 0.17 3.48
N VAL A 82 7.98 -0.26 4.02
CA VAL A 82 7.43 0.27 5.27
C VAL A 82 8.42 0.08 6.42
N GLU A 83 8.97 -1.11 6.56
CA GLU A 83 10.12 -1.40 7.41
C GLU A 83 11.26 -1.94 6.56
N VAL A 84 12.49 -1.79 7.02
CA VAL A 84 13.68 -2.29 6.31
C VAL A 84 13.58 -3.81 6.05
N SER A 85 12.97 -4.55 6.97
CA SER A 85 12.79 -6.00 6.90
C SER A 85 11.52 -6.45 6.17
N SER A 86 10.58 -5.55 5.81
CA SER A 86 9.24 -5.93 5.31
C SER A 86 9.27 -7.00 4.21
N MET A 87 10.15 -6.88 3.22
CA MET A 87 10.20 -7.84 2.12
C MET A 87 10.83 -9.18 2.55
N MET A 88 11.81 -9.14 3.45
CA MET A 88 12.41 -10.35 4.02
C MET A 88 11.39 -11.08 4.90
N ASP A 89 10.73 -10.37 5.80
CA ASP A 89 9.69 -10.93 6.67
C ASP A 89 8.51 -11.51 5.85
N PHE A 90 8.17 -10.86 4.73
CA PHE A 90 7.17 -11.39 3.79
C PHE A 90 7.65 -12.67 3.09
N ASN A 91 8.90 -12.71 2.61
CA ASN A 91 9.45 -13.87 1.96
C ASN A 91 9.54 -15.07 2.91
N ASP A 92 9.93 -14.85 4.16
CA ASP A 92 9.95 -15.88 5.21
C ASP A 92 8.54 -16.41 5.48
N PHE A 93 7.57 -15.52 5.64
CA PHE A 93 6.15 -15.89 5.75
C PHE A 93 5.67 -16.69 4.53
N TYR A 94 5.98 -16.23 3.32
CA TYR A 94 5.60 -16.90 2.08
C TYR A 94 6.17 -18.32 2.01
N LEU A 95 7.46 -18.50 2.29
CA LEU A 95 8.11 -19.80 2.24
C LEU A 95 7.55 -20.78 3.28
N ASP A 96 7.22 -20.29 4.48
CA ASP A 96 6.66 -21.12 5.55
C ASP A 96 5.22 -21.58 5.27
N MET A 97 4.45 -20.78 4.51
CA MET A 97 3.00 -20.98 4.39
C MET A 97 2.52 -21.45 3.01
N ARG A 98 3.33 -21.30 1.94
CA ARG A 98 2.93 -21.57 0.56
C ARG A 98 2.53 -23.02 0.27
N ASP A 99 3.04 -23.98 1.03
CA ASP A 99 2.72 -25.38 0.86
C ASP A 99 1.33 -25.74 1.43
N TYR A 100 0.75 -24.85 2.26
CA TYR A 100 -0.53 -25.03 2.94
C TYR A 100 -1.60 -24.06 2.48
N HIS A 101 -1.21 -22.92 1.94
CA HIS A 101 -2.09 -21.81 1.58
C HIS A 101 -1.66 -21.14 0.28
N ASP A 102 -2.65 -20.62 -0.45
CA ASP A 102 -2.40 -19.75 -1.59
C ASP A 102 -2.08 -18.34 -1.06
N ILE A 103 -0.84 -17.91 -1.15
CA ILE A 103 -0.40 -16.58 -0.74
C ILE A 103 -0.28 -15.68 -1.97
N LEU A 104 -0.85 -14.47 -1.89
CA LEU A 104 -0.76 -13.51 -2.98
C LEU A 104 -0.56 -12.08 -2.48
N ILE A 105 0.07 -11.26 -3.29
CA ILE A 105 0.06 -9.80 -3.11
C ILE A 105 -1.13 -9.23 -3.88
N VAL A 106 -1.84 -8.30 -3.24
CA VAL A 106 -2.90 -7.51 -3.87
C VAL A 106 -2.57 -6.02 -3.80
N SER A 107 -3.02 -5.27 -4.79
CA SER A 107 -2.93 -3.81 -4.76
C SER A 107 -4.09 -3.19 -5.53
N VAL A 108 -4.62 -2.09 -4.99
CA VAL A 108 -5.63 -1.29 -5.69
C VAL A 108 -4.88 -0.23 -6.49
N GLU A 109 -4.71 -0.47 -7.78
CA GLU A 109 -3.90 0.36 -8.67
C GLU A 109 -4.44 0.42 -10.10
N ILE A 110 -4.11 1.50 -10.79
CA ILE A 110 -4.55 1.77 -12.16
C ILE A 110 -3.38 2.08 -13.10
N GLY A 111 -3.57 1.82 -14.38
CA GLY A 111 -2.70 2.28 -15.46
C GLY A 111 -1.22 1.92 -15.26
N LYS A 112 -0.37 2.93 -15.34
CA LYS A 112 1.09 2.80 -15.29
C LYS A 112 1.64 2.45 -13.89
N SER A 113 0.84 2.61 -12.83
CA SER A 113 1.28 2.20 -11.48
C SER A 113 1.49 0.68 -11.36
N LYS A 114 0.74 -0.12 -12.14
CA LYS A 114 0.89 -1.59 -12.14
C LYS A 114 2.30 -2.06 -12.54
N PRO A 115 2.85 -1.69 -13.71
CA PRO A 115 4.23 -2.08 -14.04
C PRO A 115 5.27 -1.47 -13.09
N ALA A 116 5.05 -0.27 -12.55
CA ALA A 116 5.91 0.31 -11.54
C ALA A 116 5.92 -0.51 -10.23
N SER A 117 4.76 -1.02 -9.82
CA SER A 117 4.64 -1.90 -8.65
C SER A 117 5.28 -3.27 -8.87
N LEU A 118 5.18 -3.83 -10.07
CA LEU A 118 5.92 -5.06 -10.42
C LEU A 118 7.44 -4.83 -10.38
N PHE A 119 7.90 -3.67 -10.81
CA PHE A 119 9.31 -3.29 -10.67
C PHE A 119 9.73 -3.21 -9.20
N PHE A 120 8.91 -2.58 -8.32
CA PHE A 120 9.16 -2.56 -6.88
C PHE A 120 9.32 -3.96 -6.30
N ILE A 121 8.36 -4.84 -6.58
CA ILE A 121 8.35 -6.24 -6.11
C ILE A 121 9.62 -6.97 -6.56
N SER A 122 9.99 -6.84 -7.83
CA SER A 122 11.20 -7.43 -8.41
C SER A 122 12.47 -6.87 -7.80
N LYS A 123 12.55 -5.55 -7.63
CA LYS A 123 13.71 -4.84 -7.05
C LYS A 123 14.05 -5.32 -5.64
N PHE A 124 13.03 -5.61 -4.84
CA PHE A 124 13.20 -6.09 -3.47
C PHE A 124 13.29 -7.62 -3.34
N GLY A 125 13.35 -8.36 -4.47
CA GLY A 125 13.52 -9.80 -4.47
C GLY A 125 12.36 -10.58 -3.85
N CYS A 126 11.13 -10.12 -4.09
CA CYS A 126 9.93 -10.80 -3.62
C CYS A 126 9.78 -12.18 -4.28
N LEU A 127 9.52 -13.20 -3.47
CA LEU A 127 9.39 -14.59 -3.92
C LEU A 127 7.97 -15.00 -4.31
N VAL A 128 6.97 -14.11 -4.11
CA VAL A 128 5.57 -14.43 -4.39
C VAL A 128 5.36 -14.78 -5.88
N GLU A 129 4.58 -15.81 -6.13
CA GLU A 129 4.22 -16.22 -7.50
C GLU A 129 3.01 -15.46 -8.05
N MET A 130 2.16 -14.93 -7.18
CA MET A 130 0.91 -14.31 -7.58
C MET A 130 0.79 -12.88 -7.09
N VAL A 131 0.67 -11.95 -8.04
CA VAL A 131 0.35 -10.54 -7.79
C VAL A 131 -0.92 -10.18 -8.54
N LYS A 132 -1.91 -9.59 -7.87
CA LYS A 132 -3.16 -9.18 -8.50
C LYS A 132 -3.42 -7.70 -8.26
N PHE A 133 -3.79 -7.02 -9.34
CA PHE A 133 -4.17 -5.62 -9.31
C PHE A 133 -5.68 -5.47 -9.48
N TYR A 134 -6.26 -4.65 -8.64
CA TYR A 134 -7.68 -4.31 -8.66
C TYR A 134 -7.85 -2.80 -8.81
N SER A 135 -9.03 -2.38 -9.20
CA SER A 135 -9.49 -1.00 -9.20
C SER A 135 -10.76 -0.91 -8.36
N GLU A 136 -11.22 0.28 -8.00
CA GLU A 136 -12.46 0.43 -7.24
C GLU A 136 -13.64 -0.36 -7.83
N PRO A 137 -13.90 -0.32 -9.15
CA PRO A 137 -14.98 -1.11 -9.75
C PRO A 137 -14.78 -2.62 -9.63
N THR A 138 -13.57 -3.10 -9.45
CA THR A 138 -13.24 -4.54 -9.39
C THR A 138 -12.93 -5.05 -7.97
N ILE A 139 -13.09 -4.22 -6.95
CA ILE A 139 -12.78 -4.56 -5.56
C ILE A 139 -13.58 -5.78 -5.06
N ASN A 140 -14.84 -5.91 -5.50
CA ASN A 140 -15.67 -7.08 -5.17
C ASN A 140 -15.09 -8.39 -5.73
N SER A 141 -14.38 -8.33 -6.87
CA SER A 141 -13.70 -9.51 -7.42
C SER A 141 -12.49 -9.91 -6.57
N MET A 142 -11.84 -8.94 -5.92
CA MET A 142 -10.80 -9.22 -4.92
C MET A 142 -11.41 -10.00 -3.76
N TRP A 143 -12.44 -9.47 -3.12
CA TRP A 143 -13.11 -10.11 -1.98
C TRP A 143 -13.59 -11.53 -2.29
N ASN A 144 -14.13 -11.77 -3.49
CA ASN A 144 -14.56 -13.11 -3.92
C ASN A 144 -13.38 -14.08 -4.12
N SER A 145 -12.15 -13.58 -4.29
CA SER A 145 -10.99 -14.39 -4.60
C SER A 145 -10.06 -14.67 -3.42
N ILE A 146 -10.35 -14.16 -2.23
CA ILE A 146 -9.51 -14.30 -1.02
C ILE A 146 -10.37 -14.72 0.17
N ASP A 147 -9.72 -15.28 1.20
CA ASP A 147 -10.34 -15.63 2.47
C ASP A 147 -9.91 -14.66 3.57
N VAL A 148 -8.62 -14.33 3.61
CA VAL A 148 -7.97 -13.44 4.58
C VAL A 148 -7.29 -12.30 3.86
N LEU A 149 -7.38 -11.07 4.39
CA LEU A 149 -6.66 -9.90 3.90
C LEU A 149 -5.87 -9.23 5.03
N LEU A 150 -4.56 -9.11 4.87
CA LEU A 150 -3.74 -8.18 5.64
C LEU A 150 -3.67 -6.85 4.89
N THR A 151 -4.15 -5.79 5.51
CA THR A 151 -4.22 -4.46 4.90
C THR A 151 -3.97 -3.33 5.89
N ALA A 152 -3.40 -2.23 5.41
CA ALA A 152 -3.33 -0.96 6.12
C ALA A 152 -4.44 0.02 5.69
N ASN A 153 -5.19 -0.27 4.64
CA ASN A 153 -6.15 0.64 4.00
C ASN A 153 -7.44 0.77 4.82
N PRO A 154 -7.75 1.97 5.37
CA PRO A 154 -8.96 2.20 6.16
C PRO A 154 -10.25 1.84 5.42
N ASN A 155 -10.32 2.11 4.11
CA ASN A 155 -11.51 1.83 3.31
C ASN A 155 -11.77 0.32 3.20
N LEU A 156 -10.72 -0.50 3.08
CA LEU A 156 -10.85 -1.95 3.04
C LEU A 156 -11.18 -2.51 4.43
N LEU A 157 -10.62 -1.92 5.50
CA LEU A 157 -10.92 -2.30 6.87
C LEU A 157 -12.38 -2.03 7.26
N LEU A 158 -12.93 -0.88 6.85
CA LEU A 158 -14.29 -0.47 7.23
C LEU A 158 -15.39 -1.07 6.34
N ASN A 159 -15.08 -1.39 5.08
CA ASN A 159 -16.07 -1.79 4.07
C ASN A 159 -15.87 -3.25 3.60
N HIS A 160 -15.36 -4.13 4.46
CA HIS A 160 -15.18 -5.54 4.10
C HIS A 160 -16.47 -6.36 4.20
N PRO A 161 -16.61 -7.42 3.40
CA PRO A 161 -17.70 -8.39 3.57
C PRO A 161 -17.59 -9.13 4.91
N PRO A 162 -18.71 -9.38 5.63
CA PRO A 162 -18.68 -9.95 6.98
C PRO A 162 -18.17 -11.40 7.05
N ASN A 163 -18.09 -12.09 5.91
CA ASN A 163 -17.57 -13.45 5.79
C ASN A 163 -16.08 -13.51 5.41
N LYS A 164 -15.38 -12.39 5.45
CA LYS A 164 -13.95 -12.31 5.18
C LYS A 164 -13.19 -11.94 6.44
N GLU A 165 -12.06 -12.59 6.62
CA GLU A 165 -11.17 -12.33 7.73
C GLU A 165 -10.22 -11.18 7.41
N LEU A 166 -10.04 -10.29 8.38
CA LEU A 166 -9.14 -9.16 8.26
C LEU A 166 -8.07 -9.18 9.33
N ILE A 167 -6.87 -8.84 8.90
CA ILE A 167 -5.76 -8.49 9.78
C ILE A 167 -5.38 -7.04 9.45
N LYS A 168 -5.45 -6.17 10.44
CA LYS A 168 -5.04 -4.77 10.31
C LYS A 168 -3.53 -4.66 10.48
N PHE A 169 -2.84 -4.10 9.50
CA PHE A 169 -1.47 -3.61 9.70
C PHE A 169 -1.56 -2.18 10.24
N GLU A 170 -1.15 -1.98 11.50
CA GLU A 170 -1.30 -0.69 12.17
C GLU A 170 -0.42 0.40 11.54
N THR A 171 -1.05 1.54 11.29
CA THR A 171 -0.42 2.76 10.76
C THR A 171 -1.06 3.98 11.41
N GLU A 172 -0.46 5.16 11.27
CA GLU A 172 -1.03 6.41 11.79
C GLU A 172 -2.43 6.71 11.22
N TYR A 173 -2.69 6.33 9.97
CA TYR A 173 -3.96 6.63 9.29
C TYR A 173 -5.08 5.60 9.52
N ASN A 174 -4.82 4.54 10.29
CA ASN A 174 -5.85 3.55 10.65
C ASN A 174 -5.90 3.21 12.15
N LYS A 175 -5.15 3.93 12.98
CA LYS A 175 -5.03 3.66 14.42
C LYS A 175 -6.36 3.73 15.16
N GLU A 176 -7.29 4.56 14.69
CA GLU A 176 -8.62 4.73 15.29
C GLU A 176 -9.62 3.62 14.92
N ILE A 177 -9.24 2.68 14.07
CA ILE A 177 -10.10 1.56 13.67
C ILE A 177 -9.89 0.40 14.64
N ASP A 178 -10.89 0.15 15.49
CA ASP A 178 -10.87 -0.89 16.51
C ASP A 178 -11.66 -2.15 16.09
N GLY A 179 -11.53 -3.21 16.88
CA GLY A 179 -12.30 -4.45 16.72
C GLY A 179 -11.79 -5.42 15.64
N ILE A 180 -10.66 -5.11 15.02
CA ILE A 180 -10.00 -5.98 14.03
C ILE A 180 -8.68 -6.47 14.62
N THR A 181 -8.40 -7.76 14.45
CA THR A 181 -7.08 -8.33 14.81
C THR A 181 -5.97 -7.54 14.13
N SER A 182 -4.98 -7.08 14.90
CA SER A 182 -3.96 -6.17 14.38
C SER A 182 -2.54 -6.63 14.65
N ILE A 183 -1.63 -6.24 13.75
CA ILE A 183 -0.19 -6.41 13.87
C ILE A 183 0.52 -5.08 13.58
N LYS A 184 1.70 -4.88 14.17
CA LYS A 184 2.55 -3.71 13.93
C LYS A 184 3.73 -4.04 13.02
N LYS A 185 4.11 -5.31 12.96
CA LYS A 185 5.24 -5.81 12.17
C LYS A 185 4.82 -7.02 11.38
N LEU A 186 5.27 -7.12 10.14
CA LEU A 186 4.87 -8.20 9.26
C LEU A 186 5.24 -9.60 9.81
N LYS A 187 6.35 -9.72 10.51
CA LYS A 187 6.76 -10.98 11.17
C LYS A 187 5.74 -11.53 12.19
N GLU A 188 4.80 -10.72 12.65
CA GLU A 188 3.76 -11.12 13.61
C GLU A 188 2.62 -11.91 12.93
N ILE A 189 2.52 -11.88 11.58
CA ILE A 189 1.45 -12.57 10.84
C ILE A 189 1.55 -14.09 10.98
N LEU A 190 2.76 -14.64 10.95
CA LEU A 190 2.97 -16.09 11.00
C LEU A 190 2.51 -16.72 12.33
N PRO A 191 2.90 -16.21 13.51
CA PRO A 191 2.37 -16.68 14.80
C PRO A 191 0.85 -16.55 14.92
N LEU A 192 0.28 -15.49 14.34
CA LEU A 192 -1.16 -15.24 14.38
C LEU A 192 -1.92 -16.33 13.61
N LEU A 193 -1.56 -16.59 12.35
CA LEU A 193 -2.22 -17.59 11.53
C LEU A 193 -1.99 -19.03 12.01
N LYS A 194 -0.81 -19.36 12.55
CA LYS A 194 -0.56 -20.70 13.13
C LYS A 194 -1.47 -20.99 14.33
N LYS A 195 -1.76 -20.00 15.16
CA LYS A 195 -2.67 -20.14 16.30
C LYS A 195 -4.11 -20.46 15.87
N GLU A 196 -4.56 -19.94 14.75
CA GLU A 196 -5.90 -20.20 14.21
C GLU A 196 -6.02 -21.59 13.56
N LEU A 197 -4.92 -22.17 13.09
CA LEU A 197 -4.89 -23.51 12.49
C LEU A 197 -4.86 -24.64 13.54
N GLU A 198 -4.53 -24.33 14.79
CA GLU A 198 -4.48 -25.30 15.91
C GLU A 198 -5.80 -25.36 16.71
N CYS A 199 -6.78 -24.53 16.39
CA CYS A 199 -8.12 -24.51 16.97
C CYS A 199 -9.16 -25.16 16.08
#